data_1cbb00da6b90b2bbaa1c8c78cbf5c54f
#
_entry.id   1cbb00da6b90b2bbaa1c8c78cbf5c54f
#
_cell.length_a   1.000
_cell.length_b   1.000
_cell.length_c   1.000
_cell.angle_alpha   90.00
_cell.angle_beta   90.00
_cell.angle_gamma   90.00
#
_symmetry.space_group_name_H-M   'P 1'
#
loop_
_entity.id
_entity.type
_entity.pdbx_description
1 polymer ?
#
loop_
_entity_poly.entity_id
_entity_poly.type
_entity_poly.pdbx_seq_one_letter_code
_entity_poly.pdbx_strand_id
1 'polypeptide(L)'
;MAPTVRRPVPADAAAMARVHVDTWLETYRGIMPDKLLDAPDFIDRRRQMWTNILTEAAPSAFICAAAEHDGEIVGIAMSGPPQNDGEPAGGGTEALRPEDRHLYVLYAYRSVHGTGVGQDLLDAVLDPSATTALWVADPNPRAQAFYAKNGFVADGTVKTDEYDGVREVRMVRPGRA
;
A
#
# COMPACT_ATOMS: atom_id res chain seq x y z
N MET A 1 -3.87 22.66 -9.73
CA MET A 1 -2.88 22.72 -8.63
C MET A 1 -2.23 21.35 -8.47
N ALA A 2 -1.05 21.24 -7.81
CA ALA A 2 -0.53 19.93 -7.46
C ALA A 2 -1.41 19.29 -6.37
N PRO A 3 -1.55 17.93 -6.33
CA PRO A 3 -2.23 17.25 -5.24
C PRO A 3 -1.60 17.58 -3.89
N THR A 4 -2.39 17.66 -2.83
CA THR A 4 -1.93 17.86 -1.46
C THR A 4 -2.19 16.62 -0.62
N VAL A 5 -1.25 16.24 0.25
CA VAL A 5 -1.38 15.09 1.13
C VAL A 5 -1.80 15.53 2.53
N ARG A 6 -2.79 14.84 3.08
CA ARG A 6 -3.34 15.09 4.43
C ARG A 6 -3.69 13.79 5.15
N ARG A 7 -3.86 13.88 6.45
CA ARG A 7 -4.46 12.78 7.23
C ARG A 7 -5.94 12.63 6.84
N PRO A 8 -6.41 11.41 6.54
CA PRO A 8 -7.81 11.18 6.24
C PRO A 8 -8.69 11.24 7.49
N VAL A 9 -9.96 11.54 7.28
CA VAL A 9 -11.02 11.52 8.31
C VAL A 9 -12.03 10.41 7.99
N PRO A 10 -12.89 9.98 8.94
CA PRO A 10 -13.87 8.91 8.68
C PRO A 10 -14.76 9.13 7.45
N ALA A 11 -15.09 10.37 7.13
CA ALA A 11 -15.88 10.71 5.95
C ALA A 11 -15.18 10.37 4.62
N ASP A 12 -13.86 10.23 4.61
CA ASP A 12 -13.08 9.89 3.41
C ASP A 12 -13.15 8.41 3.02
N ALA A 13 -13.64 7.53 3.92
CA ALA A 13 -13.58 6.08 3.75
C ALA A 13 -14.15 5.60 2.40
N ALA A 14 -15.26 6.19 1.96
CA ALA A 14 -15.89 5.82 0.69
C ALA A 14 -15.05 6.23 -0.53
N ALA A 15 -14.47 7.43 -0.50
CA ALA A 15 -13.58 7.92 -1.56
C ALA A 15 -12.27 7.12 -1.60
N MET A 16 -11.69 6.82 -0.44
CA MET A 16 -10.48 5.99 -0.33
C MET A 16 -10.73 4.57 -0.84
N ALA A 17 -11.90 3.99 -0.56
CA ALA A 17 -12.28 2.68 -1.10
C ALA A 17 -12.38 2.70 -2.63
N ARG A 18 -12.90 3.78 -3.20
CA ARG A 18 -12.98 3.95 -4.66
C ARG A 18 -11.59 4.01 -5.28
N VAL A 19 -10.69 4.87 -4.75
CA VAL A 19 -9.30 4.92 -5.23
C VAL A 19 -8.65 3.54 -5.15
N HIS A 20 -8.86 2.81 -4.05
CA HIS A 20 -8.30 1.47 -3.86
C HIS A 20 -8.75 0.51 -4.96
N VAL A 21 -10.05 0.44 -5.24
CA VAL A 21 -10.62 -0.45 -6.25
C VAL A 21 -10.20 -0.03 -7.66
N ASP A 22 -10.36 1.24 -8.00
CA ASP A 22 -10.06 1.74 -9.34
C ASP A 22 -8.58 1.56 -9.70
N THR A 23 -7.67 1.85 -8.77
CA THR A 23 -6.23 1.65 -8.99
C THR A 23 -5.84 0.18 -9.12
N TRP A 24 -6.58 -0.72 -8.45
CA TRP A 24 -6.42 -2.16 -8.65
C TRP A 24 -6.87 -2.59 -10.06
N LEU A 25 -8.00 -2.07 -10.52
CA LEU A 25 -8.46 -2.30 -11.88
C LEU A 25 -7.46 -1.76 -12.92
N GLU A 26 -6.92 -0.57 -12.69
CA GLU A 26 -5.89 0.03 -13.57
C GLU A 26 -4.59 -0.79 -13.63
N THR A 27 -4.22 -1.44 -12.52
CA THR A 27 -2.90 -2.08 -12.37
C THR A 27 -2.93 -3.57 -12.65
N TYR A 28 -3.96 -4.27 -12.18
CA TYR A 28 -3.98 -5.73 -12.13
C TYR A 28 -4.89 -6.38 -13.17
N ARG A 29 -5.62 -5.61 -13.98
CA ARG A 29 -6.37 -6.18 -15.12
C ARG A 29 -5.42 -6.91 -16.05
N GLY A 30 -5.69 -8.21 -16.29
CA GLY A 30 -4.80 -9.10 -17.06
C GLY A 30 -3.64 -9.73 -16.28
N ILE A 31 -3.48 -9.40 -14.98
CA ILE A 31 -2.51 -10.04 -14.07
C ILE A 31 -3.26 -10.91 -13.06
N MET A 32 -4.28 -10.34 -12.41
CA MET A 32 -5.17 -11.06 -11.50
C MET A 32 -6.38 -11.64 -12.25
N PRO A 33 -6.99 -12.71 -11.74
CA PRO A 33 -8.24 -13.22 -12.29
C PRO A 33 -9.35 -12.16 -12.27
N ASP A 34 -9.99 -11.93 -13.41
CA ASP A 34 -11.06 -10.93 -13.55
C ASP A 34 -12.19 -11.12 -12.54
N LYS A 35 -12.53 -12.38 -12.19
CA LYS A 35 -13.56 -12.69 -11.18
C LYS A 35 -13.32 -12.04 -9.81
N LEU A 36 -12.06 -11.72 -9.46
CA LEU A 36 -11.70 -11.07 -8.21
C LEU A 36 -11.84 -9.56 -8.32
N LEU A 37 -11.40 -9.01 -9.44
CA LEU A 37 -11.48 -7.58 -9.74
C LEU A 37 -12.94 -7.14 -9.99
N ASP A 38 -13.75 -8.00 -10.60
CA ASP A 38 -15.15 -7.74 -10.93
C ASP A 38 -16.13 -8.27 -9.87
N ALA A 39 -15.62 -8.69 -8.70
CA ALA A 39 -16.48 -9.16 -7.62
C ALA A 39 -17.43 -8.04 -7.15
N PRO A 40 -18.76 -8.29 -7.11
CA PRO A 40 -19.75 -7.25 -6.87
C PRO A 40 -19.63 -6.60 -5.48
N ASP A 41 -19.04 -7.30 -4.52
CA ASP A 41 -18.81 -6.84 -3.15
C ASP A 41 -17.42 -6.22 -2.93
N PHE A 42 -16.58 -6.10 -3.98
CA PHE A 42 -15.20 -5.64 -3.83
C PHE A 42 -15.13 -4.22 -3.24
N ILE A 43 -15.91 -3.30 -3.78
CA ILE A 43 -15.98 -1.91 -3.28
C ILE A 43 -16.52 -1.85 -1.84
N ASP A 44 -17.51 -2.66 -1.49
CA ASP A 44 -18.12 -2.67 -0.16
C ASP A 44 -17.15 -3.21 0.89
N ARG A 45 -16.39 -4.25 0.57
CA ARG A 45 -15.32 -4.77 1.44
C ARG A 45 -14.24 -3.72 1.69
N ARG A 46 -13.81 -2.98 0.66
CA ARG A 46 -12.82 -1.91 0.80
C ARG A 46 -13.36 -0.72 1.60
N ARG A 47 -14.63 -0.37 1.40
CA ARG A 47 -15.28 0.68 2.19
C ARG A 47 -15.37 0.28 3.67
N GLN A 48 -15.78 -0.96 3.96
CA GLN A 48 -15.82 -1.44 5.34
C GLN A 48 -14.44 -1.43 5.99
N MET A 49 -13.40 -1.88 5.28
CA MET A 49 -12.02 -1.86 5.75
C MET A 49 -11.57 -0.44 6.12
N TRP A 50 -11.74 0.52 5.21
CA TRP A 50 -11.35 1.91 5.46
C TRP A 50 -12.18 2.56 6.58
N THR A 51 -13.48 2.26 6.63
CA THR A 51 -14.34 2.74 7.73
C THR A 51 -13.81 2.25 9.07
N ASN A 52 -13.54 0.98 9.20
CA ASN A 52 -13.02 0.40 10.45
C ASN A 52 -11.69 1.07 10.86
N ILE A 53 -10.74 1.19 9.93
CA ILE A 53 -9.42 1.79 10.21
C ILE A 53 -9.54 3.25 10.64
N LEU A 54 -10.43 4.03 10.01
CA LEU A 54 -10.55 5.47 10.28
C LEU A 54 -11.45 5.79 11.46
N THR A 55 -12.28 4.86 11.96
CA THR A 55 -13.20 5.07 13.08
C THR A 55 -12.76 4.41 14.38
N GLU A 56 -11.74 3.55 14.35
CA GLU A 56 -11.23 2.91 15.57
C GLU A 56 -10.78 3.96 16.59
N ALA A 57 -11.34 3.88 17.81
CA ALA A 57 -11.09 4.81 18.89
C ALA A 57 -9.70 4.63 19.56
N ALA A 58 -9.02 3.52 19.35
CA ALA A 58 -7.64 3.34 19.78
C ALA A 58 -6.72 4.10 18.82
N PRO A 59 -5.59 4.68 19.30
CA PRO A 59 -4.59 5.19 18.39
C PRO A 59 -4.21 4.03 17.49
N SER A 60 -4.74 4.07 16.30
CA SER A 60 -4.55 3.03 15.31
C SER A 60 -3.05 2.83 15.13
N ALA A 61 -2.58 1.61 15.26
CA ALA A 61 -1.20 1.27 14.92
C ALA A 61 -0.91 1.59 13.43
N PHE A 62 -1.97 1.92 12.67
CA PHE A 62 -1.89 2.31 11.27
C PHE A 62 -1.74 3.83 11.10
N ILE A 63 -0.82 4.23 10.24
CA ILE A 63 -0.65 5.60 9.77
C ILE A 63 -1.24 5.66 8.37
N CYS A 64 -2.24 6.52 8.17
CA CYS A 64 -2.93 6.67 6.89
C CYS A 64 -2.73 8.07 6.33
N ALA A 65 -2.64 8.16 5.00
CA ALA A 65 -2.59 9.41 4.25
C ALA A 65 -3.52 9.35 3.03
N ALA A 66 -4.09 10.49 2.68
CA ALA A 66 -4.88 10.68 1.49
C ALA A 66 -4.34 11.89 0.70
N ALA A 67 -4.20 11.72 -0.60
CA ALA A 67 -3.86 12.81 -1.52
C ALA A 67 -5.15 13.37 -2.13
N GLU A 68 -5.31 14.68 -2.04
CA GLU A 68 -6.48 15.41 -2.54
C GLU A 68 -6.08 16.33 -3.69
N HIS A 69 -6.88 16.34 -4.74
CA HIS A 69 -6.74 17.22 -5.89
C HIS A 69 -8.11 17.72 -6.31
N ASP A 70 -8.28 19.04 -6.37
CA ASP A 70 -9.55 19.71 -6.71
C ASP A 70 -10.76 19.20 -5.90
N GLY A 71 -10.54 18.90 -4.61
CA GLY A 71 -11.58 18.41 -3.69
C GLY A 71 -11.88 16.91 -3.77
N GLU A 72 -11.15 16.15 -4.58
CA GLU A 72 -11.31 14.70 -4.72
C GLU A 72 -10.08 13.95 -4.19
N ILE A 73 -10.29 12.80 -3.55
CA ILE A 73 -9.21 11.90 -3.17
C ILE A 73 -8.69 11.19 -4.43
N VAL A 74 -7.40 11.37 -4.72
CA VAL A 74 -6.73 10.83 -5.92
C VAL A 74 -5.62 9.84 -5.60
N GLY A 75 -5.29 9.67 -4.32
CA GLY A 75 -4.28 8.72 -3.87
C GLY A 75 -4.42 8.41 -2.39
N ILE A 76 -3.91 7.27 -1.97
CA ILE A 76 -4.01 6.75 -0.61
C ILE A 76 -2.74 6.02 -0.22
N ALA A 77 -2.39 6.08 1.07
CA ALA A 77 -1.31 5.30 1.64
C ALA A 77 -1.65 4.82 3.04
N MET A 78 -1.08 3.68 3.43
CA MET A 78 -1.21 3.13 4.78
C MET A 78 0.02 2.31 5.15
N SER A 79 0.60 2.59 6.31
CA SER A 79 1.57 1.73 6.97
C SER A 79 1.07 1.30 8.35
N GLY A 80 1.60 0.20 8.86
CA GLY A 80 1.18 -0.35 10.15
C GLY A 80 2.20 -1.30 10.75
N PRO A 81 1.84 -2.02 11.83
CA PRO A 81 2.66 -3.08 12.39
C PRO A 81 3.03 -4.12 11.33
N PRO A 82 4.15 -4.83 11.48
CA PRO A 82 4.52 -5.89 10.54
C PRO A 82 3.46 -6.98 10.54
N GLN A 83 3.15 -7.48 9.36
CA GLN A 83 2.31 -8.66 9.20
C GLN A 83 3.22 -9.90 9.34
N ASN A 84 2.89 -10.76 10.29
CA ASN A 84 3.57 -12.05 10.42
C ASN A 84 2.95 -13.06 9.44
N ASP A 85 3.23 -12.88 8.17
CA ASP A 85 2.75 -13.75 7.08
C ASP A 85 3.54 -15.06 6.98
N GLY A 86 3.69 -15.76 8.11
CA GLY A 86 4.37 -17.06 8.12
C GLY A 86 5.86 -16.99 7.84
N GLU A 87 6.55 -18.09 8.07
CA GLU A 87 7.97 -18.24 7.69
C GLU A 87 8.10 -18.11 6.16
N PRO A 88 9.06 -17.32 5.67
CA PRO A 88 9.29 -17.21 4.23
C PRO A 88 9.66 -18.58 3.67
N ALA A 89 8.84 -19.10 2.77
CA ALA A 89 9.18 -20.28 1.99
C ALA A 89 10.34 -19.93 1.04
N GLY A 90 11.58 -19.97 1.52
CA GLY A 90 12.72 -19.65 0.67
C GLY A 90 13.95 -19.07 1.34
N GLY A 91 14.16 -19.26 2.64
CA GLY A 91 15.49 -19.08 3.28
C GLY A 91 16.09 -17.67 3.19
N GLY A 92 15.31 -16.67 2.95
CA GLY A 92 15.74 -15.28 2.90
C GLY A 92 15.30 -14.55 4.17
N THR A 93 16.25 -14.00 4.84
CA THR A 93 16.32 -12.85 5.71
C THR A 93 15.34 -12.72 6.89
N GLU A 94 15.90 -12.18 7.91
CA GLU A 94 15.41 -11.81 9.22
C GLU A 94 13.91 -11.49 9.29
N ALA A 95 13.19 -12.17 10.16
CA ALA A 95 11.81 -11.84 10.49
C ALA A 95 11.72 -10.38 10.94
N LEU A 96 10.69 -9.68 10.51
CA LEU A 96 10.45 -8.31 10.98
C LEU A 96 10.21 -8.33 12.49
N ARG A 97 10.80 -7.38 13.19
CA ARG A 97 10.65 -7.21 14.63
C ARG A 97 9.32 -6.48 14.93
N PRO A 98 8.79 -6.57 16.14
CA PRO A 98 7.55 -5.88 16.51
C PRO A 98 7.56 -4.36 16.29
N GLU A 99 8.74 -3.74 16.39
CA GLU A 99 8.95 -2.31 16.16
C GLU A 99 9.07 -1.91 14.69
N ASP A 100 9.29 -2.87 13.80
CA ASP A 100 9.36 -2.63 12.36
C ASP A 100 7.97 -2.30 11.79
N ARG A 101 7.91 -1.81 10.57
CA ARG A 101 6.67 -1.37 9.90
C ARG A 101 6.43 -2.15 8.63
N HIS A 102 5.18 -2.17 8.21
CA HIS A 102 4.77 -2.68 6.91
C HIS A 102 4.00 -1.61 6.13
N LEU A 103 4.38 -1.39 4.88
CA LEU A 103 3.62 -0.54 3.96
C LEU A 103 2.58 -1.41 3.25
N TYR A 104 1.32 -1.23 3.62
CA TYR A 104 0.20 -2.04 3.12
C TYR A 104 -0.42 -1.48 1.84
N VAL A 105 -0.48 -0.16 1.75
CA VAL A 105 -1.19 0.55 0.69
C VAL A 105 -0.37 1.74 0.24
N LEU A 106 -0.15 1.86 -1.07
CA LEU A 106 0.34 3.06 -1.74
C LEU A 106 -0.21 3.07 -3.15
N TYR A 107 -1.34 3.73 -3.34
CA TYR A 107 -2.06 3.78 -4.60
C TYR A 107 -2.39 5.22 -4.97
N ALA A 108 -2.25 5.54 -6.24
CA ALA A 108 -2.66 6.82 -6.81
C ALA A 108 -3.14 6.60 -8.24
N TYR A 109 -4.17 7.31 -8.62
CA TYR A 109 -4.67 7.26 -10.00
C TYR A 109 -3.55 7.57 -11.01
N ARG A 110 -3.60 6.89 -12.13
CA ARG A 110 -2.62 7.08 -13.20
C ARG A 110 -2.56 8.53 -13.69
N SER A 111 -3.67 9.26 -13.60
CA SER A 111 -3.79 10.66 -13.99
C SER A 111 -2.89 11.61 -13.19
N VAL A 112 -2.53 11.24 -11.95
CA VAL A 112 -1.64 12.04 -11.09
C VAL A 112 -0.23 11.48 -10.97
N HIS A 113 0.11 10.48 -11.77
CA HIS A 113 1.47 9.98 -11.81
C HIS A 113 2.46 11.03 -12.34
N GLY A 114 3.65 11.08 -11.76
CA GLY A 114 4.69 12.05 -12.16
C GLY A 114 4.55 13.44 -11.51
N THR A 115 3.48 13.68 -10.73
CA THR A 115 3.27 14.96 -10.02
C THR A 115 4.02 15.07 -8.69
N GLY A 116 4.65 13.98 -8.22
CA GLY A 116 5.25 13.91 -6.88
C GLY A 116 4.34 13.27 -5.84
N VAL A 117 3.05 13.12 -6.09
CA VAL A 117 2.06 12.63 -5.12
C VAL A 117 2.40 11.28 -4.49
N GLY A 118 3.00 10.37 -5.25
CA GLY A 118 3.43 9.07 -4.71
C GLY A 118 4.54 9.21 -3.67
N GLN A 119 5.45 10.17 -3.85
CA GLN A 119 6.50 10.49 -2.88
C GLN A 119 5.90 11.11 -1.62
N ASP A 120 5.03 12.10 -1.79
CA ASP A 120 4.40 12.79 -0.66
C ASP A 120 3.55 11.83 0.19
N LEU A 121 2.82 10.91 -0.46
CA LEU A 121 2.07 9.85 0.22
C LEU A 121 2.98 8.90 1.00
N LEU A 122 4.08 8.46 0.38
CA LEU A 122 5.03 7.56 1.01
C LEU A 122 5.66 8.23 2.24
N ASP A 123 6.11 9.47 2.10
CA ASP A 123 6.74 10.24 3.18
C ASP A 123 5.77 10.51 4.35
N ALA A 124 4.47 10.65 4.06
CA ALA A 124 3.45 10.88 5.08
C ALA A 124 3.17 9.65 5.97
N VAL A 125 3.47 8.43 5.52
CA VAL A 125 3.18 7.18 6.25
C VAL A 125 4.41 6.42 6.71
N LEU A 126 5.60 6.83 6.29
CA LEU A 126 6.84 6.20 6.71
C LEU A 126 7.44 6.88 7.94
N ASP A 127 7.88 6.06 8.89
CA ASP A 127 8.81 6.48 9.94
C ASP A 127 10.24 6.28 9.43
N PRO A 128 11.05 7.36 9.28
CA PRO A 128 12.42 7.23 8.81
C PRO A 128 13.31 6.37 9.71
N SER A 129 13.00 6.28 11.00
CA SER A 129 13.78 5.53 11.98
C SER A 129 13.43 4.03 12.02
N ALA A 130 12.25 3.66 11.51
CA ALA A 130 11.80 2.28 11.50
C ALA A 130 12.19 1.54 10.22
N THR A 131 12.61 0.28 10.35
CA THR A 131 12.70 -0.62 9.20
C THR A 131 11.29 -0.84 8.66
N THR A 132 11.12 -0.69 7.35
CA THR A 132 9.82 -0.87 6.70
C THR A 132 9.93 -1.89 5.58
N ALA A 133 9.03 -2.86 5.58
CA ALA A 133 8.88 -3.83 4.49
C ALA A 133 7.61 -3.59 3.70
N LEU A 134 7.56 -4.12 2.50
CA LEU A 134 6.38 -4.18 1.65
C LEU A 134 6.40 -5.44 0.78
N TRP A 135 5.23 -5.82 0.29
CA TRP A 135 5.09 -6.76 -0.81
C TRP A 135 4.69 -6.02 -2.08
N VAL A 136 5.33 -6.35 -3.18
CA VAL A 136 5.03 -5.77 -4.49
C VAL A 136 4.90 -6.87 -5.53
N ALA A 137 3.88 -6.76 -6.37
CA ALA A 137 3.64 -7.71 -7.45
C ALA A 137 4.85 -7.82 -8.40
N ASP A 138 5.07 -9.03 -8.93
CA ASP A 138 6.08 -9.32 -9.91
C ASP A 138 5.46 -10.06 -11.11
N PRO A 139 5.41 -9.44 -12.30
CA PRO A 139 6.10 -8.20 -12.66
C PRO A 139 5.28 -6.92 -12.35
N ASN A 140 5.90 -5.97 -11.67
CA ASN A 140 5.44 -4.60 -11.59
C ASN A 140 6.66 -3.64 -11.60
N PRO A 141 7.35 -3.52 -12.74
CA PRO A 141 8.64 -2.83 -12.80
C PRO A 141 8.57 -1.37 -12.39
N ARG A 142 7.43 -0.72 -12.59
CA ARG A 142 7.23 0.67 -12.19
C ARG A 142 7.21 0.84 -10.68
N ALA A 143 6.41 0.04 -9.98
CA ALA A 143 6.34 0.10 -8.53
C ALA A 143 7.68 -0.31 -7.90
N GLN A 144 8.31 -1.37 -8.40
CA GLN A 144 9.62 -1.81 -7.93
C GLN A 144 10.69 -0.72 -8.11
N ALA A 145 10.73 -0.04 -9.26
CA ALA A 145 11.65 1.08 -9.49
C ALA A 145 11.37 2.28 -8.56
N PHE A 146 10.09 2.58 -8.30
CA PHE A 146 9.71 3.62 -7.36
C PHE A 146 10.20 3.30 -5.95
N TYR A 147 9.97 2.09 -5.46
CA TYR A 147 10.43 1.66 -4.14
C TYR A 147 11.96 1.62 -4.06
N ALA A 148 12.64 1.12 -5.09
CA ALA A 148 14.11 1.12 -5.14
C ALA A 148 14.69 2.54 -5.03
N LYS A 149 14.11 3.53 -5.72
CA LYS A 149 14.49 4.94 -5.61
C LYS A 149 14.31 5.47 -4.18
N ASN A 150 13.37 4.91 -3.42
CA ASN A 150 13.09 5.28 -2.04
C ASN A 150 13.83 4.43 -0.99
N GLY A 151 14.87 3.71 -1.41
CA GLY A 151 15.76 2.98 -0.51
C GLY A 151 15.26 1.58 -0.12
N PHE A 152 14.21 1.08 -0.75
CA PHE A 152 13.78 -0.30 -0.57
C PHE A 152 14.62 -1.22 -1.47
N VAL A 153 15.03 -2.34 -0.92
CA VAL A 153 15.82 -3.37 -1.62
C VAL A 153 15.11 -4.71 -1.51
N ALA A 154 15.01 -5.42 -2.62
CA ALA A 154 14.48 -6.79 -2.59
C ALA A 154 15.41 -7.67 -1.74
N ASP A 155 14.84 -8.39 -0.78
CA ASP A 155 15.59 -9.23 0.15
C ASP A 155 15.63 -10.72 -0.26
N GLY A 156 15.10 -11.03 -1.43
CA GLY A 156 15.03 -12.40 -1.97
C GLY A 156 13.81 -13.20 -1.53
N THR A 157 12.98 -12.66 -0.63
CA THR A 157 11.76 -13.33 -0.22
C THR A 157 10.67 -13.15 -1.28
N VAL A 158 10.04 -14.25 -1.64
CA VAL A 158 8.98 -14.31 -2.65
C VAL A 158 7.81 -15.11 -2.11
N LYS A 159 6.60 -14.67 -2.39
CA LYS A 159 5.39 -15.46 -2.16
C LYS A 159 4.52 -15.46 -3.41
N THR A 160 3.64 -16.44 -3.52
CA THR A 160 2.54 -16.43 -4.47
C THR A 160 1.27 -16.49 -3.65
N ASP A 161 0.41 -15.50 -3.82
CA ASP A 161 -0.85 -15.47 -3.10
C ASP A 161 -1.75 -16.61 -3.60
N GLU A 162 -2.24 -17.44 -2.67
CA GLU A 162 -3.06 -18.61 -3.00
C GLU A 162 -4.45 -18.21 -3.54
N TYR A 163 -4.92 -17.02 -3.20
CA TYR A 163 -6.25 -16.55 -3.56
C TYR A 163 -6.29 -15.93 -4.97
N ASP A 164 -5.31 -15.11 -5.30
CA ASP A 164 -5.27 -14.37 -6.56
C ASP A 164 -4.18 -14.87 -7.54
N GLY A 165 -3.26 -15.71 -7.07
CA GLY A 165 -2.19 -16.29 -7.87
C GLY A 165 -1.09 -15.28 -8.23
N VAL A 166 -1.11 -14.07 -7.67
CA VAL A 166 -0.09 -13.05 -7.95
C VAL A 166 1.20 -13.40 -7.22
N ARG A 167 2.28 -13.44 -7.98
CA ARG A 167 3.63 -13.53 -7.42
C ARG A 167 4.01 -12.17 -6.88
N GLU A 168 4.53 -12.13 -5.65
CA GLU A 168 5.00 -10.91 -5.00
C GLU A 168 6.44 -11.09 -4.51
N VAL A 169 7.20 -10.02 -4.56
CA VAL A 169 8.54 -9.94 -3.97
C VAL A 169 8.50 -9.01 -2.76
N ARG A 170 9.25 -9.37 -1.71
CA ARG A 170 9.43 -8.50 -0.54
C ARG A 170 10.54 -7.50 -0.81
N MET A 171 10.26 -6.24 -0.50
CA MET A 171 11.28 -5.19 -0.48
C MET A 171 11.35 -4.58 0.91
N VAL A 172 12.56 -4.28 1.38
CA VAL A 172 12.83 -3.78 2.74
C VAL A 172 13.67 -2.51 2.66
N ARG A 173 13.27 -1.50 3.42
CA ARG A 173 14.04 -0.28 3.67
C ARG A 173 14.49 -0.27 5.12
N PRO A 174 15.78 -0.29 5.43
CA PRO A 174 16.27 -0.18 6.81
C PRO A 174 15.94 1.21 7.39
N GLY A 175 15.65 1.23 8.70
CA GLY A 175 15.54 2.48 9.45
C GLY A 175 16.86 3.23 9.48
N ARG A 176 16.78 4.54 9.53
CA ARG A 176 17.97 5.40 9.70
C ARG A 176 18.24 5.57 11.19
N ALA A 177 19.50 5.33 11.57
CA ALA A 177 19.98 5.61 12.93
C ALA A 177 20.01 7.12 13.23
#